data_df28b732c46e1ebda8459bb2120ce1ca
#
_entry.id   df28b732c46e1ebda8459bb2120ce1ca
#
_cell.length_a   1.000
_cell.length_b   1.000
_cell.length_c   1.000
_cell.angle_alpha   90.00
_cell.angle_beta   90.00
_cell.angle_gamma   90.00
#
_symmetry.space_group_name_H-M   'P 1'
#
loop_
_entity.id
_entity.type
_entity.pdbx_description
1 polymer ?
#
loop_
_entity_poly.entity_id
_entity_poly.type
_entity_poly.pdbx_seq_one_letter_code
_entity_poly.pdbx_strand_id
1 'polypeptide(L)'
;MFGNQAPQLFLKESFNSESKTMTTSTQQFDSKKVNVYGHITSLLFKFTTTITKGTGTINTSASVLDAFGQITIRDKNSRPVIDEDSSRFPITRKILSLADTPQWQTFKKGEYDAGSALTDTASAQVHSMEIPIDVNLEDQPISIEWVAGVLSDVLSTVGTASATCQLQVVVSSIVPVGESANLATRETRRIYSFTRGALATEQEIQGDLPTGITIDNVTLGVTTDSNLTDVTLKPTGKNIGLDRLDRTAIEAKENRAFFDGHTSGYHTLCIAPFVVGDSTVFKINPSTSFTPRLFIVHRGVR
;
A
#
# COMPACT_ATOMS: atom_id res chain seq x y z
N MET A 1 -13.70 -26.56 20.87
CA MET A 1 -14.86 -25.65 21.04
C MET A 1 -14.84 -24.69 19.88
N PHE A 2 -15.71 -24.88 18.91
CA PHE A 2 -15.92 -23.87 17.86
C PHE A 2 -16.74 -22.76 18.50
N GLY A 3 -16.09 -21.63 18.80
CA GLY A 3 -16.81 -20.46 19.29
C GLY A 3 -17.85 -20.05 18.25
N ASN A 4 -19.10 -19.90 18.67
CA ASN A 4 -20.15 -19.30 17.85
C ASN A 4 -19.69 -17.92 17.42
N GLN A 5 -19.18 -17.79 16.20
CA GLN A 5 -18.97 -16.47 15.61
C GLN A 5 -20.35 -15.86 15.38
N ALA A 6 -20.53 -14.65 15.87
CA ALA A 6 -21.75 -13.90 15.58
C ALA A 6 -21.93 -13.82 14.05
N PRO A 7 -23.14 -13.99 13.54
CA PRO A 7 -23.38 -13.88 12.11
C PRO A 7 -22.92 -12.52 11.61
N GLN A 8 -22.26 -12.49 10.45
CA GLN A 8 -21.72 -11.30 9.84
C GLN A 8 -22.38 -11.09 8.48
N LEU A 9 -22.76 -9.85 8.19
CA LEU A 9 -23.25 -9.46 6.88
C LEU A 9 -22.12 -8.78 6.12
N PHE A 10 -21.77 -9.31 4.95
CA PHE A 10 -20.82 -8.71 4.03
C PHE A 10 -21.55 -7.79 3.07
N LEU A 11 -21.12 -6.54 3.01
CA LEU A 11 -21.65 -5.56 2.09
C LEU A 11 -20.55 -5.17 1.09
N LYS A 12 -20.98 -4.88 -0.15
CA LYS A 12 -20.12 -4.33 -1.19
C LYS A 12 -20.81 -3.14 -1.82
N GLU A 13 -20.12 -2.00 -1.82
CA GLU A 13 -20.61 -0.78 -2.45
C GLU A 13 -19.60 -0.28 -3.47
N SER A 14 -20.09 0.21 -4.61
CA SER A 14 -19.26 0.63 -5.73
C SER A 14 -19.32 2.14 -5.92
N PHE A 15 -18.15 2.76 -6.03
CA PHE A 15 -18.00 4.19 -6.24
C PHE A 15 -17.15 4.44 -7.49
N ASN A 16 -17.71 5.19 -8.44
CA ASN A 16 -17.01 5.54 -9.66
C ASN A 16 -16.55 7.00 -9.59
N SER A 17 -15.32 7.26 -10.02
CA SER A 17 -14.85 8.59 -10.32
C SER A 17 -15.31 9.05 -11.72
N GLU A 18 -15.19 10.33 -11.98
CA GLU A 18 -15.27 10.83 -13.34
C GLU A 18 -14.05 10.38 -14.16
N SER A 19 -14.25 10.24 -15.48
CA SER A 19 -13.11 10.03 -16.37
C SER A 19 -12.33 11.33 -16.52
N LYS A 20 -11.01 11.27 -16.32
CA LYS A 20 -10.11 12.44 -16.45
C LYS A 20 -9.26 12.30 -17.70
N THR A 21 -9.14 13.40 -18.44
CA THR A 21 -8.23 13.46 -19.58
C THR A 21 -6.84 13.77 -19.10
N MET A 22 -5.87 12.92 -19.47
CA MET A 22 -4.47 13.16 -19.17
C MET A 22 -3.93 14.30 -20.02
N THR A 23 -3.18 15.20 -19.42
CA THR A 23 -2.55 16.34 -20.09
C THR A 23 -1.05 16.17 -20.20
N THR A 24 -0.37 17.09 -20.88
CA THR A 24 1.09 17.05 -21.03
C THR A 24 1.87 17.53 -19.80
N SER A 25 1.23 18.30 -18.91
CA SER A 25 1.96 18.98 -17.82
C SER A 25 1.16 19.17 -16.53
N THR A 26 -0.17 19.05 -16.56
CA THR A 26 -1.02 19.33 -15.40
C THR A 26 -1.78 18.09 -14.99
N GLN A 27 -1.58 17.64 -13.77
CA GLN A 27 -2.36 16.54 -13.21
C GLN A 27 -3.80 16.98 -12.93
N GLN A 28 -4.75 16.10 -13.22
CA GLN A 28 -6.18 16.30 -12.95
C GLN A 28 -6.55 15.61 -11.65
N PHE A 29 -7.15 16.35 -10.74
CA PHE A 29 -7.57 15.85 -9.43
C PHE A 29 -9.03 15.42 -9.42
N ASP A 30 -9.35 14.39 -8.64
CA ASP A 30 -10.70 13.99 -8.28
C ASP A 30 -10.78 13.51 -6.83
N SER A 31 -11.95 13.62 -6.21
CA SER A 31 -12.16 13.14 -4.86
C SER A 31 -13.57 12.60 -4.67
N LYS A 32 -13.70 11.55 -3.86
CA LYS A 32 -14.99 10.94 -3.51
C LYS A 32 -15.07 10.65 -2.02
N LYS A 33 -16.10 11.17 -1.37
CA LYS A 33 -16.45 10.73 0.00
C LYS A 33 -17.24 9.44 -0.06
N VAL A 34 -16.84 8.51 0.79
CA VAL A 34 -17.41 7.17 0.90
C VAL A 34 -17.85 6.96 2.34
N ASN A 35 -19.12 6.68 2.52
CA ASN A 35 -19.70 6.33 3.81
C ASN A 35 -20.47 5.02 3.65
N VAL A 36 -19.94 3.95 4.24
CA VAL A 36 -20.56 2.64 4.19
C VAL A 36 -20.99 2.20 5.60
N TYR A 37 -21.96 1.33 5.65
CA TYR A 37 -22.37 0.77 6.93
C TYR A 37 -21.45 -0.40 7.30
N GLY A 38 -20.89 -0.36 8.51
CA GLY A 38 -20.00 -1.40 9.02
C GLY A 38 -18.51 -1.08 8.97
N HIS A 39 -17.71 -2.06 9.35
CA HIS A 39 -16.25 -1.98 9.33
C HIS A 39 -15.72 -2.26 7.92
N ILE A 40 -14.95 -1.35 7.35
CA ILE A 40 -14.36 -1.56 6.02
C ILE A 40 -13.20 -2.55 6.15
N THR A 41 -13.20 -3.59 5.34
CA THR A 41 -12.18 -4.66 5.36
C THR A 41 -11.28 -4.64 4.15
N SER A 42 -11.79 -4.19 3.00
CA SER A 42 -10.97 -4.07 1.79
C SER A 42 -11.52 -3.02 0.82
N LEU A 43 -10.64 -2.54 -0.05
CA LEU A 43 -10.96 -1.71 -1.20
C LEU A 43 -10.47 -2.41 -2.46
N LEU A 44 -11.39 -2.74 -3.37
CA LEU A 44 -11.05 -3.19 -4.70
C LEU A 44 -10.98 -1.97 -5.63
N PHE A 45 -9.78 -1.62 -6.05
CA PHE A 45 -9.52 -0.59 -7.05
C PHE A 45 -9.61 -1.20 -8.44
N LYS A 46 -10.32 -0.54 -9.32
CA LYS A 46 -10.32 -0.84 -10.76
C LYS A 46 -9.83 0.39 -11.52
N PHE A 47 -8.63 0.29 -12.00
CA PHE A 47 -7.94 1.31 -12.80
C PHE A 47 -8.29 1.07 -14.27
N THR A 48 -8.81 2.08 -14.94
CA THR A 48 -9.15 2.00 -16.36
C THR A 48 -8.44 3.12 -17.11
N THR A 49 -7.67 2.76 -18.14
CA THR A 49 -6.95 3.71 -18.99
C THR A 49 -7.28 3.42 -20.44
N THR A 50 -7.59 4.48 -21.19
CA THR A 50 -7.81 4.41 -22.65
C THR A 50 -6.84 5.36 -23.32
N ILE A 51 -6.04 4.85 -24.25
CA ILE A 51 -5.03 5.64 -24.99
C ILE A 51 -5.36 5.63 -26.46
N THR A 52 -5.46 6.82 -27.05
CA THR A 52 -5.51 7.00 -28.50
C THR A 52 -4.15 7.54 -28.93
N LYS A 53 -3.32 6.67 -29.48
CA LYS A 53 -1.91 6.93 -29.76
C LYS A 53 -1.65 8.07 -30.74
N GLY A 54 -2.48 8.21 -31.79
CA GLY A 54 -2.20 9.18 -32.87
C GLY A 54 -0.80 8.96 -33.46
N THR A 55 0.04 10.00 -33.50
CA THR A 55 1.46 9.92 -33.89
C THR A 55 2.42 9.68 -32.73
N GLY A 56 1.89 9.49 -31.52
CA GLY A 56 2.68 9.20 -30.33
C GLY A 56 3.20 7.76 -30.27
N THR A 57 4.00 7.46 -29.30
CA THR A 57 4.55 6.12 -29.02
C THR A 57 4.26 5.74 -27.59
N ILE A 58 3.67 4.57 -27.36
CA ILE A 58 3.39 4.06 -26.02
C ILE A 58 4.72 3.67 -25.34
N ASN A 59 4.82 3.99 -24.05
CA ASN A 59 5.88 3.49 -23.21
C ASN A 59 5.58 2.04 -22.83
N THR A 60 6.25 1.08 -23.49
CA THR A 60 6.02 -0.36 -23.26
C THR A 60 6.47 -0.85 -21.87
N SER A 61 7.21 -0.03 -21.14
CA SER A 61 7.58 -0.30 -19.74
C SER A 61 6.56 0.23 -18.74
N ALA A 62 5.59 1.05 -19.18
CA ALA A 62 4.53 1.56 -18.34
C ALA A 62 3.39 0.52 -18.21
N SER A 63 2.76 0.52 -17.05
CA SER A 63 1.56 -0.25 -16.74
C SER A 63 0.31 0.65 -16.73
N VAL A 64 -0.86 0.05 -16.62
CA VAL A 64 -2.11 0.80 -16.40
C VAL A 64 -2.03 1.69 -15.15
N LEU A 65 -1.28 1.28 -14.11
CA LEU A 65 -1.12 2.05 -12.89
C LEU A 65 -0.37 3.36 -13.11
N ASP A 66 0.56 3.43 -14.06
CA ASP A 66 1.33 4.65 -14.35
C ASP A 66 0.49 5.78 -14.96
N ALA A 67 -0.74 5.47 -15.44
CA ALA A 67 -1.71 6.48 -15.83
C ALA A 67 -2.34 7.24 -14.64
N PHE A 68 -2.08 6.80 -13.43
CA PHE A 68 -2.56 7.39 -12.18
C PHE A 68 -1.36 7.86 -11.36
N GLY A 69 -1.50 8.98 -10.70
CA GLY A 69 -0.50 9.49 -9.78
C GLY A 69 -0.82 9.10 -8.33
N GLN A 70 -0.71 10.09 -7.44
CA GLN A 70 -0.97 9.93 -6.01
C GLN A 70 -2.44 9.54 -5.76
N ILE A 71 -2.62 8.53 -4.91
CA ILE A 71 -3.92 8.13 -4.37
C ILE A 71 -3.84 8.25 -2.85
N THR A 72 -4.73 9.05 -2.28
CA THR A 72 -4.80 9.29 -0.84
C THR A 72 -6.15 8.85 -0.32
N ILE A 73 -6.16 8.01 0.70
CA ILE A 73 -7.35 7.63 1.45
C ILE A 73 -7.22 8.25 2.83
N ARG A 74 -8.21 9.07 3.21
CA ARG A 74 -8.24 9.75 4.51
C ARG A 74 -9.45 9.33 5.32
N ASP A 75 -9.30 9.29 6.63
CA ASP A 75 -10.42 9.13 7.56
C ASP A 75 -11.24 10.43 7.71
N LYS A 76 -12.30 10.39 8.50
CA LYS A 76 -13.17 11.55 8.77
C LYS A 76 -12.44 12.77 9.34
N ASN A 77 -11.30 12.55 9.99
CA ASN A 77 -10.47 13.59 10.60
C ASN A 77 -9.34 14.04 9.66
N SER A 78 -9.43 13.69 8.37
CA SER A 78 -8.43 14.00 7.33
C SER A 78 -7.06 13.35 7.56
N ARG A 79 -6.95 12.33 8.43
CA ARG A 79 -5.70 11.60 8.65
C ARG A 79 -5.53 10.52 7.58
N PRO A 80 -4.34 10.35 7.00
CA PRO A 80 -4.13 9.37 5.95
C PRO A 80 -4.28 7.93 6.50
N VAL A 81 -5.01 7.11 5.75
CA VAL A 81 -5.05 5.65 5.89
C VAL A 81 -4.06 5.04 4.90
N ILE A 82 -4.07 5.52 3.66
CA ILE A 82 -3.10 5.24 2.61
C ILE A 82 -2.78 6.58 1.93
N ASP A 83 -1.51 6.81 1.63
CA ASP A 83 -1.06 7.99 0.88
C ASP A 83 0.14 7.57 0.01
N GLU A 84 -0.15 7.03 -1.18
CA GLU A 84 0.85 6.44 -2.06
C GLU A 84 0.58 6.72 -3.53
N ASP A 85 1.66 6.72 -4.30
CA ASP A 85 1.61 6.66 -5.75
C ASP A 85 1.01 5.32 -6.21
N SER A 86 0.16 5.35 -7.24
CA SER A 86 -0.52 4.14 -7.74
C SER A 86 0.44 3.06 -8.22
N SER A 87 1.60 3.44 -8.75
CA SER A 87 2.66 2.51 -9.15
C SER A 87 3.21 1.67 -7.98
N ARG A 88 3.00 2.14 -6.74
CA ARG A 88 3.41 1.44 -5.51
C ARG A 88 2.28 0.66 -4.83
N PHE A 89 1.09 0.71 -5.37
CA PHE A 89 -0.04 -0.06 -4.82
C PHE A 89 0.21 -1.57 -4.78
N PRO A 90 0.93 -2.19 -5.73
CA PRO A 90 1.32 -3.60 -5.63
C PRO A 90 2.08 -3.93 -4.36
N ILE A 91 3.06 -3.10 -4.00
CA ILE A 91 3.82 -3.32 -2.75
C ILE A 91 3.00 -2.96 -1.51
N THR A 92 2.19 -1.90 -1.57
CA THR A 92 1.26 -1.53 -0.50
C THR A 92 0.29 -2.67 -0.17
N ARG A 93 -0.30 -3.29 -1.19
CA ARG A 93 -1.15 -4.47 -1.05
C ARG A 93 -0.41 -5.61 -0.38
N LYS A 94 0.78 -5.94 -0.87
CA LYS A 94 1.61 -7.02 -0.33
C LYS A 94 1.95 -6.80 1.14
N ILE A 95 2.36 -5.60 1.51
CA ILE A 95 2.71 -5.25 2.89
C ILE A 95 1.49 -5.31 3.82
N LEU A 96 0.34 -4.79 3.39
CA LEU A 96 -0.89 -4.78 4.17
C LEU A 96 -1.44 -6.20 4.37
N SER A 97 -1.28 -7.09 3.41
CA SER A 97 -1.73 -8.48 3.54
C SER A 97 -0.95 -9.30 4.57
N LEU A 98 0.28 -8.93 4.91
CA LEU A 98 1.02 -9.52 6.04
C LEU A 98 0.42 -9.19 7.41
N ALA A 99 -0.10 -7.99 7.54
CA ALA A 99 -0.67 -7.51 8.78
C ALA A 99 -2.09 -8.07 9.04
N ASP A 100 -2.67 -8.81 8.09
CA ASP A 100 -3.96 -9.45 8.26
C ASP A 100 -3.90 -10.60 9.26
N THR A 101 -4.99 -10.73 10.03
CA THR A 101 -5.14 -11.82 10.99
C THR A 101 -5.22 -13.19 10.28
N PRO A 102 -4.81 -14.27 10.95
CA PRO A 102 -4.77 -15.63 10.38
C PRO A 102 -6.06 -16.12 9.72
N GLN A 103 -7.20 -15.52 10.01
CA GLN A 103 -8.50 -15.91 9.48
C GLN A 103 -8.66 -15.68 7.97
N TRP A 104 -7.89 -14.77 7.39
CA TRP A 104 -7.90 -14.46 5.95
C TRP A 104 -6.77 -15.15 5.17
N GLN A 105 -5.99 -15.97 5.86
CA GLN A 105 -4.77 -16.58 5.31
C GLN A 105 -5.00 -17.65 4.24
N THR A 106 -6.23 -17.99 3.92
CA THR A 106 -6.53 -19.10 3.01
C THR A 106 -6.44 -18.75 1.53
N PHE A 107 -6.33 -17.48 1.16
CA PHE A 107 -6.33 -17.08 -0.25
C PHE A 107 -5.19 -16.07 -0.55
N LYS A 108 -4.23 -16.48 -1.36
CA LYS A 108 -3.21 -15.67 -2.06
C LYS A 108 -2.74 -14.44 -1.29
N LYS A 109 -1.99 -14.65 -0.21
CA LYS A 109 -1.42 -13.55 0.56
C LYS A 109 -0.39 -12.79 -0.26
N GLY A 110 -0.62 -11.48 -0.38
CA GLY A 110 0.40 -10.52 -0.75
C GLY A 110 0.99 -10.72 -2.14
N GLU A 111 0.20 -11.21 -3.10
CA GLU A 111 0.66 -11.32 -4.48
C GLU A 111 1.05 -9.93 -5.00
N TYR A 112 2.32 -9.79 -5.40
CA TYR A 112 2.81 -8.61 -6.07
C TYR A 112 2.38 -8.67 -7.54
N ASP A 113 1.56 -7.70 -7.95
CA ASP A 113 1.12 -7.57 -9.34
C ASP A 113 1.47 -6.15 -9.81
N ALA A 114 2.50 -6.05 -10.63
CA ALA A 114 3.00 -4.78 -11.16
C ALA A 114 1.98 -4.03 -12.05
N GLY A 115 0.86 -4.66 -12.34
CA GLY A 115 -0.14 -4.14 -13.26
C GLY A 115 0.09 -4.60 -14.70
N SER A 116 -0.99 -4.55 -15.48
CA SER A 116 -0.93 -4.90 -16.90
C SER A 116 -0.12 -3.87 -17.68
N ALA A 117 0.84 -4.33 -18.49
CA ALA A 117 1.59 -3.46 -19.39
C ALA A 117 0.63 -2.78 -20.39
N LEU A 118 0.90 -1.51 -20.67
CA LEU A 118 0.14 -0.76 -21.67
C LEU A 118 0.42 -1.28 -23.07
N THR A 119 -0.62 -1.37 -23.87
CA THR A 119 -0.56 -1.85 -25.26
C THR A 119 -1.14 -0.80 -26.21
N ASP A 120 -0.73 -0.88 -27.47
CA ASP A 120 -1.21 0.00 -28.54
C ASP A 120 -2.64 -0.40 -28.97
N THR A 121 -3.60 -0.10 -28.14
CA THR A 121 -5.01 -0.37 -28.42
C THR A 121 -5.86 0.83 -28.04
N ALA A 122 -6.82 1.17 -28.89
CA ALA A 122 -7.83 2.20 -28.59
C ALA A 122 -8.89 1.72 -27.58
N SER A 123 -8.82 0.44 -27.18
CA SER A 123 -9.74 -0.13 -26.19
C SER A 123 -9.30 0.24 -24.77
N ALA A 124 -10.27 0.30 -23.87
CA ALA A 124 -9.99 0.49 -22.45
C ALA A 124 -9.16 -0.67 -21.89
N GLN A 125 -8.05 -0.35 -21.25
CA GLN A 125 -7.18 -1.29 -20.55
C GLN A 125 -7.48 -1.19 -19.06
N VAL A 126 -7.66 -2.34 -18.42
CA VAL A 126 -8.12 -2.41 -17.04
C VAL A 126 -7.15 -3.21 -16.20
N HIS A 127 -6.81 -2.67 -15.03
CA HIS A 127 -6.14 -3.40 -13.96
C HIS A 127 -7.00 -3.35 -12.70
N SER A 128 -7.12 -4.46 -12.00
CA SER A 128 -7.90 -4.53 -10.76
C SER A 128 -7.06 -5.07 -9.62
N MET A 129 -7.11 -4.38 -8.48
CA MET A 129 -6.34 -4.76 -7.29
C MET A 129 -7.17 -4.57 -6.03
N GLU A 130 -7.27 -5.62 -5.23
CA GLU A 130 -7.90 -5.54 -3.91
C GLU A 130 -6.83 -5.28 -2.84
N ILE A 131 -7.02 -4.21 -2.08
CA ILE A 131 -6.15 -3.82 -0.97
C ILE A 131 -6.87 -4.10 0.34
N PRO A 132 -6.34 -4.98 1.19
CA PRO A 132 -6.88 -5.21 2.53
C PRO A 132 -6.60 -3.99 3.39
N ILE A 133 -7.66 -3.41 3.96
CA ILE A 133 -7.57 -2.33 4.93
C ILE A 133 -8.49 -2.64 6.10
N ASP A 134 -8.21 -2.06 7.25
CA ASP A 134 -9.13 -2.06 8.37
C ASP A 134 -9.49 -0.62 8.67
N VAL A 135 -10.75 -0.20 8.44
CA VAL A 135 -11.21 1.13 8.82
C VAL A 135 -12.42 0.99 9.73
N ASN A 136 -12.26 1.46 10.96
CA ASN A 136 -13.31 1.45 11.96
C ASN A 136 -14.49 2.32 11.53
N LEU A 137 -15.69 1.95 11.94
CA LEU A 137 -16.91 2.73 11.74
C LEU A 137 -16.76 4.17 12.28
N GLU A 138 -16.07 4.34 13.42
CA GLU A 138 -15.82 5.65 14.03
C GLU A 138 -14.90 6.56 13.20
N ASP A 139 -14.10 6.01 12.30
CA ASP A 139 -13.19 6.76 11.42
C ASP A 139 -13.82 7.08 10.05
N GLN A 140 -15.08 6.69 9.83
CA GLN A 140 -15.84 7.03 8.62
C GLN A 140 -16.58 8.38 8.75
N PRO A 141 -16.91 9.04 7.64
CA PRO A 141 -16.66 8.66 6.26
C PRO A 141 -15.18 8.73 5.89
N ILE A 142 -14.75 7.91 4.93
CA ILE A 142 -13.45 8.05 4.31
C ILE A 142 -13.55 8.94 3.07
N SER A 143 -12.48 9.66 2.73
CA SER A 143 -12.32 10.28 1.41
C SER A 143 -11.29 9.52 0.60
N ILE A 144 -11.58 9.29 -0.67
CA ILE A 144 -10.67 8.72 -1.66
C ILE A 144 -10.35 9.85 -2.64
N GLU A 145 -9.11 10.27 -2.65
CA GLU A 145 -8.58 11.35 -3.47
C GLU A 145 -7.56 10.75 -4.43
N TRP A 146 -7.58 11.16 -5.68
CA TRP A 146 -6.62 10.68 -6.67
C TRP A 146 -6.33 11.72 -7.73
N VAL A 147 -5.18 11.59 -8.38
CA VAL A 147 -4.79 12.42 -9.51
C VAL A 147 -4.56 11.55 -10.75
N ALA A 148 -4.95 12.06 -11.91
CA ALA A 148 -4.54 11.49 -13.18
C ALA A 148 -3.06 11.80 -13.42
N GLY A 149 -2.32 10.83 -13.94
CA GLY A 149 -0.96 11.02 -14.41
C GLY A 149 -0.89 12.00 -15.61
N VAL A 150 0.30 12.31 -16.05
CA VAL A 150 0.53 13.08 -17.27
C VAL A 150 0.84 12.16 -18.45
N LEU A 151 0.65 12.66 -19.67
CA LEU A 151 0.85 11.83 -20.89
C LEU A 151 2.25 11.22 -20.99
N SER A 152 3.30 11.89 -20.47
CA SER A 152 4.66 11.36 -20.46
C SER A 152 4.86 10.16 -19.52
N ASP A 153 3.95 9.88 -18.60
CA ASP A 153 4.02 8.71 -17.73
C ASP A 153 3.67 7.43 -18.49
N VAL A 154 2.84 7.55 -19.52
CA VAL A 154 2.34 6.42 -20.33
C VAL A 154 2.84 6.42 -21.78
N LEU A 155 3.42 7.51 -22.24
CA LEU A 155 3.93 7.66 -23.60
C LEU A 155 5.41 8.06 -23.60
N SER A 156 6.23 7.38 -24.40
CA SER A 156 7.61 7.80 -24.65
C SER A 156 7.71 8.97 -25.63
N THR A 157 6.70 9.14 -26.50
CA THR A 157 6.54 10.29 -27.38
C THR A 157 5.06 10.65 -27.43
N VAL A 158 4.72 11.89 -27.10
CA VAL A 158 3.32 12.32 -26.99
C VAL A 158 2.66 12.50 -28.36
N GLY A 159 3.29 13.23 -29.31
CA GLY A 159 2.73 13.49 -30.63
C GLY A 159 1.33 14.09 -30.56
N THR A 160 0.37 13.48 -31.28
CA THR A 160 -1.07 13.81 -31.26
C THR A 160 -1.87 12.85 -30.37
N ALA A 161 -1.22 12.12 -29.46
CA ALA A 161 -1.86 11.17 -28.59
C ALA A 161 -2.78 11.86 -27.56
N SER A 162 -3.82 11.14 -27.17
CA SER A 162 -4.67 11.49 -26.04
C SER A 162 -4.89 10.26 -25.16
N ALA A 163 -5.06 10.47 -23.87
CA ALA A 163 -5.39 9.40 -22.95
C ALA A 163 -6.40 9.88 -21.90
N THR A 164 -7.21 8.94 -21.44
CA THR A 164 -8.13 9.13 -20.32
C THR A 164 -7.93 8.05 -19.29
N CYS A 165 -8.15 8.39 -18.02
CA CYS A 165 -8.12 7.43 -16.93
C CYS A 165 -9.34 7.61 -16.02
N GLN A 166 -9.80 6.50 -15.45
CA GLN A 166 -10.94 6.47 -14.53
C GLN A 166 -10.66 5.47 -13.41
N LEU A 167 -10.96 5.87 -12.18
CA LEU A 167 -10.86 5.02 -11.00
C LEU A 167 -12.26 4.59 -10.56
N GLN A 168 -12.46 3.29 -10.39
CA GLN A 168 -13.61 2.72 -9.69
C GLN A 168 -13.11 2.06 -8.42
N VAL A 169 -13.82 2.26 -7.32
CA VAL A 169 -13.50 1.60 -6.04
C VAL A 169 -14.73 0.85 -5.57
N VAL A 170 -14.55 -0.43 -5.26
CA VAL A 170 -15.56 -1.25 -4.57
C VAL A 170 -15.13 -1.42 -3.13
N VAL A 171 -15.95 -0.93 -2.22
CA VAL A 171 -15.70 -1.02 -0.76
C VAL A 171 -16.36 -2.27 -0.23
N SER A 172 -15.59 -3.11 0.43
CA SER A 172 -16.10 -4.28 1.16
C SER A 172 -16.16 -3.93 2.65
N SER A 173 -17.31 -4.19 3.28
CA SER A 173 -17.49 -3.96 4.71
C SER A 173 -18.18 -5.15 5.39
N ILE A 174 -17.95 -5.29 6.69
CA ILE A 174 -18.57 -6.29 7.55
C ILE A 174 -19.46 -5.60 8.56
N VAL A 175 -20.72 -6.03 8.61
CA VAL A 175 -21.69 -5.61 9.62
C VAL A 175 -21.95 -6.80 10.52
N PRO A 176 -21.73 -6.70 11.83
CA PRO A 176 -22.14 -7.74 12.75
C PRO A 176 -23.67 -7.75 12.88
N VAL A 177 -24.24 -8.92 12.94
CA VAL A 177 -25.67 -9.14 13.13
C VAL A 177 -25.88 -9.65 14.56
N GLY A 178 -26.58 -8.87 15.40
CA GLY A 178 -26.90 -9.20 16.79
C GLY A 178 -26.16 -8.37 17.85
N GLU A 179 -26.55 -8.53 19.11
CA GLU A 179 -26.08 -7.70 20.24
C GLU A 179 -24.61 -7.91 20.65
N SER A 180 -23.96 -8.96 20.18
CA SER A 180 -22.59 -9.32 20.59
C SER A 180 -21.48 -8.68 19.74
N ALA A 181 -21.82 -7.72 18.93
CA ALA A 181 -20.92 -7.22 17.91
C ALA A 181 -20.16 -5.98 18.34
N ASN A 182 -19.16 -6.17 19.14
CA ASN A 182 -18.23 -5.10 19.49
C ASN A 182 -17.17 -4.91 18.37
N LEU A 183 -17.59 -4.31 17.25
CA LEU A 183 -16.65 -3.86 16.20
C LEU A 183 -15.84 -2.63 16.63
N ALA A 184 -16.24 -1.98 17.72
CA ALA A 184 -15.55 -0.80 18.25
C ALA A 184 -14.12 -1.07 18.75
N THR A 185 -13.68 -2.35 18.78
CA THR A 185 -12.34 -2.72 19.25
C THR A 185 -11.29 -2.86 18.13
N ARG A 186 -11.69 -2.78 16.85
CA ARG A 186 -10.72 -2.84 15.74
C ARG A 186 -10.20 -1.44 15.44
N GLU A 187 -8.93 -1.22 15.73
CA GLU A 187 -8.26 0.02 15.38
C GLU A 187 -8.06 0.11 13.86
N THR A 188 -8.22 1.33 13.32
CA THR A 188 -7.92 1.59 11.91
C THR A 188 -6.45 1.34 11.63
N ARG A 189 -6.18 0.48 10.63
CA ARG A 189 -4.83 0.21 10.15
C ARG A 189 -4.45 1.27 9.11
N ARG A 190 -3.23 1.77 9.22
CA ARG A 190 -2.68 2.82 8.37
C ARG A 190 -1.35 2.39 7.80
N ILE A 191 -1.04 2.86 6.60
CA ILE A 191 0.30 2.78 6.05
C ILE A 191 0.85 4.19 5.92
N TYR A 192 2.03 4.38 6.46
CA TYR A 192 2.80 5.61 6.36
C TYR A 192 4.09 5.32 5.60
N SER A 193 4.36 6.08 4.55
CA SER A 193 5.59 5.93 3.80
C SER A 193 6.31 7.27 3.64
N PHE A 194 7.63 7.20 3.63
CA PHE A 194 8.47 8.36 3.39
C PHE A 194 9.82 7.94 2.80
N THR A 195 10.42 8.85 2.05
CA THR A 195 11.76 8.68 1.52
C THR A 195 12.75 9.42 2.43
N ARG A 196 13.78 8.72 2.86
CA ARG A 196 14.87 9.30 3.66
C ARG A 196 15.99 9.80 2.75
N GLY A 197 16.87 10.64 3.29
CA GLY A 197 18.12 11.01 2.62
C GLY A 197 19.03 9.80 2.36
N ALA A 198 19.98 9.94 1.45
CA ALA A 198 20.88 8.86 1.08
C ALA A 198 21.68 8.33 2.29
N LEU A 199 21.71 7.00 2.42
CA LEU A 199 22.52 6.29 3.41
C LEU A 199 23.78 5.76 2.72
N ALA A 200 24.95 6.17 3.19
CA ALA A 200 26.24 5.68 2.68
C ALA A 200 26.95 4.75 3.68
N THR A 201 26.56 4.80 4.95
CA THR A 201 27.09 3.99 6.06
C THR A 201 25.96 3.56 6.98
N GLU A 202 26.22 2.63 7.92
CA GLU A 202 25.23 2.25 8.93
C GLU A 202 24.70 3.48 9.66
N GLN A 203 23.37 3.61 9.70
CA GLN A 203 22.67 4.71 10.38
C GLN A 203 21.51 4.24 11.21
N GLU A 204 21.29 4.91 12.32
CA GLU A 204 20.10 4.76 13.16
C GLU A 204 18.95 5.59 12.58
N ILE A 205 17.77 4.95 12.49
CA ILE A 205 16.58 5.56 11.91
C ILE A 205 15.33 5.43 12.79
N GLN A 206 15.50 5.02 14.06
CA GLN A 206 14.37 4.88 14.99
C GLN A 206 13.58 6.17 15.19
N GLY A 207 14.21 7.34 15.07
CA GLY A 207 13.55 8.64 15.18
C GLY A 207 12.53 8.92 14.07
N ASP A 208 12.60 8.17 12.96
CA ASP A 208 11.64 8.29 11.86
C ASP A 208 10.40 7.43 12.09
N LEU A 209 10.44 6.50 13.04
CA LEU A 209 9.30 5.66 13.38
C LEU A 209 8.31 6.43 14.26
N PRO A 210 7.00 6.28 14.03
CA PRO A 210 6.00 6.89 14.88
C PRO A 210 6.03 6.25 16.29
N THR A 211 6.11 7.09 17.33
CA THR A 211 6.18 6.67 18.73
C THR A 211 4.80 6.51 19.36
N GLY A 212 4.66 5.61 20.32
CA GLY A 212 3.45 5.42 21.11
C GLY A 212 2.30 4.72 20.39
N ILE A 213 2.51 4.24 19.18
CA ILE A 213 1.54 3.45 18.41
C ILE A 213 2.09 2.06 18.12
N THR A 214 1.19 1.12 17.85
CA THR A 214 1.58 -0.25 17.48
C THR A 214 1.99 -0.29 16.01
N ILE A 215 3.25 -0.66 15.75
CA ILE A 215 3.75 -0.95 14.41
C ILE A 215 3.55 -2.43 14.14
N ASP A 216 2.82 -2.73 13.07
CA ASP A 216 2.57 -4.10 12.62
C ASP A 216 3.68 -4.61 11.70
N ASN A 217 4.24 -3.72 10.87
CA ASN A 217 5.26 -4.08 9.89
C ASN A 217 6.10 -2.87 9.45
N VAL A 218 7.33 -3.14 9.03
CA VAL A 218 8.24 -2.19 8.39
C VAL A 218 8.79 -2.84 7.12
N THR A 219 8.71 -2.14 6.00
CA THR A 219 9.31 -2.55 4.74
C THR A 219 10.26 -1.47 4.24
N LEU A 220 11.41 -1.90 3.76
CA LEU A 220 12.43 -1.04 3.18
C LEU A 220 12.37 -1.15 1.65
N GLY A 221 12.13 -0.04 0.97
CA GLY A 221 12.37 0.09 -0.46
C GLY A 221 13.84 0.47 -0.69
N VAL A 222 14.51 -0.27 -1.56
CA VAL A 222 15.90 -0.06 -1.96
C VAL A 222 15.99 0.04 -3.47
N THR A 223 17.04 0.66 -4.01
CA THR A 223 17.20 0.77 -5.47
C THR A 223 17.47 -0.58 -6.10
N THR A 224 18.31 -1.38 -5.46
CA THR A 224 18.62 -2.78 -5.81
C THR A 224 18.85 -3.57 -4.52
N ASP A 225 18.49 -4.83 -4.50
CA ASP A 225 18.61 -5.68 -3.30
C ASP A 225 20.03 -5.69 -2.75
N SER A 226 21.03 -5.72 -3.63
CA SER A 226 22.45 -5.70 -3.24
C SER A 226 22.90 -4.45 -2.48
N ASN A 227 22.10 -3.38 -2.46
CA ASN A 227 22.44 -2.16 -1.73
C ASN A 227 22.28 -2.32 -0.20
N LEU A 228 21.52 -3.30 0.24
CA LEU A 228 21.34 -3.61 1.66
C LEU A 228 22.30 -4.70 2.11
N THR A 229 23.01 -4.49 3.21
CA THR A 229 23.82 -5.52 3.88
C THR A 229 23.01 -6.22 4.96
N ASP A 230 22.58 -5.48 5.96
CA ASP A 230 21.81 -5.99 7.09
C ASP A 230 20.93 -4.92 7.74
N VAL A 231 20.01 -5.37 8.57
CA VAL A 231 19.12 -4.53 9.36
C VAL A 231 19.15 -4.98 10.82
N THR A 232 19.17 -4.02 11.73
CA THR A 232 18.96 -4.25 13.16
C THR A 232 17.67 -3.57 13.58
N LEU A 233 16.75 -4.32 14.19
CA LEU A 233 15.53 -3.76 14.79
C LEU A 233 15.30 -4.43 16.15
N LYS A 234 15.51 -3.68 17.23
CA LYS A 234 15.32 -4.11 18.62
C LYS A 234 14.21 -3.25 19.24
N PRO A 235 12.98 -3.77 19.35
CA PRO A 235 11.88 -3.06 20.01
C PRO A 235 12.15 -2.87 21.52
N THR A 236 11.61 -1.77 22.07
CA THR A 236 11.71 -1.50 23.50
C THR A 236 11.12 -2.63 24.36
N GLY A 237 11.87 -3.05 25.39
CA GLY A 237 11.40 -3.99 26.40
C GLY A 237 11.15 -5.43 25.91
N LYS A 238 11.56 -5.77 24.70
CA LYS A 238 11.43 -7.13 24.15
C LYS A 238 12.80 -7.72 23.84
N ASN A 239 13.04 -8.94 24.30
CA ASN A 239 14.21 -9.73 23.90
C ASN A 239 14.09 -10.30 22.48
N ILE A 240 13.02 -9.94 21.77
CA ILE A 240 12.71 -10.40 20.41
C ILE A 240 12.99 -9.23 19.48
N GLY A 241 14.13 -9.25 18.85
CA GLY A 241 14.52 -8.28 17.85
C GLY A 241 15.28 -8.95 16.71
N LEU A 242 15.47 -8.20 15.65
CA LEU A 242 16.37 -8.56 14.56
C LEU A 242 17.71 -7.91 14.87
N ASP A 243 18.74 -8.69 15.15
CA ASP A 243 20.10 -8.18 15.35
C ASP A 243 20.95 -8.56 14.15
N ARG A 244 21.36 -7.59 13.38
CA ARG A 244 22.13 -7.76 12.15
C ARG A 244 21.58 -8.86 11.23
N LEU A 245 20.27 -8.80 10.98
CA LEU A 245 19.65 -9.70 10.04
C LEU A 245 20.13 -9.35 8.63
N ASP A 246 20.91 -10.23 8.05
CA ASP A 246 21.41 -10.02 6.69
C ASP A 246 20.28 -10.06 5.64
N ARG A 247 20.54 -9.47 4.50
CA ARG A 247 19.59 -9.38 3.39
C ARG A 247 19.02 -10.74 2.99
N THR A 248 19.87 -11.76 2.88
CA THR A 248 19.43 -13.09 2.40
C THR A 248 18.52 -13.77 3.41
N ALA A 249 18.70 -13.51 4.69
CA ALA A 249 17.80 -14.00 5.73
C ALA A 249 16.46 -13.25 5.72
N ILE A 250 16.44 -11.96 5.37
CA ILE A 250 15.18 -11.22 5.17
C ILE A 250 14.42 -11.81 3.97
N GLU A 251 15.08 -11.97 2.83
CA GLU A 251 14.51 -12.57 1.62
C GLU A 251 13.97 -13.99 1.87
N ALA A 252 14.70 -14.81 2.65
CA ALA A 252 14.25 -16.15 3.02
C ALA A 252 12.99 -16.13 3.91
N LYS A 253 12.83 -15.13 4.78
CA LYS A 253 11.60 -14.94 5.58
C LYS A 253 10.44 -14.49 4.71
N GLU A 254 10.67 -13.56 3.78
CA GLU A 254 9.66 -13.11 2.82
C GLU A 254 9.17 -14.25 1.92
N ASN A 255 10.09 -15.10 1.44
CA ASN A 255 9.75 -16.29 0.66
C ASN A 255 8.86 -17.31 1.40
N ARG A 256 8.85 -17.26 2.73
CA ARG A 256 7.93 -18.06 3.57
C ARG A 256 6.63 -17.34 3.90
N ALA A 257 6.69 -16.01 4.01
CA ALA A 257 5.57 -15.19 4.45
C ALA A 257 4.61 -14.84 3.30
N PHE A 258 5.16 -14.63 2.10
CA PHE A 258 4.40 -14.25 0.93
C PHE A 258 4.26 -15.42 -0.05
N PHE A 259 3.12 -15.49 -0.70
CA PHE A 259 2.87 -16.52 -1.72
C PHE A 259 3.80 -16.36 -2.94
N ASP A 260 4.03 -15.13 -3.37
CA ASP A 260 4.91 -14.76 -4.48
C ASP A 260 6.38 -14.58 -4.06
N GLY A 261 6.69 -14.81 -2.78
CA GLY A 261 8.04 -14.70 -2.23
C GLY A 261 8.54 -13.28 -2.09
N HIS A 262 9.85 -13.11 -2.15
CA HIS A 262 10.52 -11.83 -2.12
C HIS A 262 10.21 -11.00 -3.38
N THR A 263 10.07 -9.69 -3.21
CA THR A 263 9.92 -8.74 -4.33
C THR A 263 11.19 -7.90 -4.41
N SER A 264 11.90 -7.97 -5.52
CA SER A 264 13.14 -7.19 -5.73
C SER A 264 12.93 -5.71 -5.49
N GLY A 265 13.87 -5.09 -4.78
CA GLY A 265 13.80 -3.69 -4.37
C GLY A 265 13.01 -3.44 -3.08
N TYR A 266 12.45 -4.48 -2.42
CA TYR A 266 11.68 -4.31 -1.20
C TYR A 266 11.97 -5.40 -0.18
N HIS A 267 12.40 -5.01 1.01
CA HIS A 267 12.73 -5.92 2.11
C HIS A 267 11.78 -5.71 3.28
N THR A 268 10.90 -6.66 3.51
CA THR A 268 9.90 -6.62 4.57
C THR A 268 10.42 -7.31 5.83
N LEU A 269 10.46 -6.56 6.93
CA LEU A 269 10.86 -7.10 8.22
C LEU A 269 9.69 -7.87 8.84
N CYS A 270 9.61 -9.17 8.59
CA CYS A 270 8.58 -10.05 9.14
C CYS A 270 8.80 -10.26 10.63
N ILE A 271 8.28 -9.34 11.44
CA ILE A 271 8.41 -9.31 12.92
C ILE A 271 7.02 -9.26 13.58
N ALA A 272 6.99 -9.59 14.87
CA ALA A 272 5.77 -9.40 15.66
C ALA A 272 5.48 -7.91 15.88
N PRO A 273 4.21 -7.49 16.00
CA PRO A 273 3.84 -6.12 16.29
C PRO A 273 4.54 -5.59 17.55
N PHE A 274 4.96 -4.32 17.51
CA PHE A 274 5.69 -3.68 18.59
C PHE A 274 5.34 -2.19 18.71
N VAL A 275 5.67 -1.61 19.87
CA VAL A 275 5.55 -0.17 20.10
C VAL A 275 6.95 0.44 20.12
N VAL A 276 7.13 1.56 19.45
CA VAL A 276 8.39 2.32 19.47
C VAL A 276 8.47 3.10 20.77
N GLY A 277 9.57 2.92 21.50
CA GLY A 277 9.90 3.67 22.71
C GLY A 277 11.36 4.10 22.71
N ASP A 278 11.80 4.77 23.77
CA ASP A 278 13.13 5.40 23.88
C ASP A 278 14.31 4.45 23.69
N SER A 279 14.13 3.16 24.02
CA SER A 279 15.15 2.13 23.85
C SER A 279 15.01 1.30 22.57
N THR A 280 14.13 1.69 21.66
CA THR A 280 14.04 1.05 20.35
C THR A 280 15.29 1.39 19.55
N VAL A 281 15.91 0.35 18.97
CA VAL A 281 17.03 0.53 18.05
C VAL A 281 16.59 0.08 16.66
N PHE A 282 16.71 0.95 15.69
CA PHE A 282 16.48 0.60 14.28
C PHE A 282 17.64 1.15 13.44
N LYS A 283 18.44 0.25 12.86
CA LYS A 283 19.60 0.58 12.03
C LYS A 283 19.47 -0.08 10.67
N ILE A 284 19.92 0.63 9.65
CA ILE A 284 20.12 0.12 8.30
C ILE A 284 21.59 0.19 7.96
N ASN A 285 22.16 -0.92 7.52
CA ASN A 285 23.54 -1.02 7.08
C ASN A 285 23.59 -1.20 5.57
N PRO A 286 23.94 -0.15 4.78
CA PRO A 286 24.09 -0.24 3.35
C PRO A 286 25.41 -0.91 2.95
N SER A 287 25.43 -1.63 1.81
CA SER A 287 26.66 -2.08 1.14
C SER A 287 27.18 -1.02 0.18
N THR A 288 26.26 -0.25 -0.41
CA THR A 288 26.52 0.91 -1.28
C THR A 288 25.49 1.98 -0.99
N SER A 289 25.85 3.25 -1.24
CA SER A 289 24.94 4.36 -0.98
C SER A 289 23.62 4.20 -1.75
N PHE A 290 22.49 4.34 -1.04
CA PHE A 290 21.16 4.38 -1.63
C PHE A 290 20.22 5.27 -0.81
N THR A 291 19.11 5.65 -1.44
CA THR A 291 18.04 6.43 -0.80
C THR A 291 16.91 5.49 -0.42
N PRO A 292 16.77 5.11 0.85
CA PRO A 292 15.71 4.19 1.27
C PRO A 292 14.35 4.87 1.28
N ARG A 293 13.32 4.11 0.88
CA ARG A 293 11.93 4.41 1.18
C ARG A 293 11.44 3.46 2.25
N LEU A 294 10.84 4.00 3.30
CA LEU A 294 10.24 3.21 4.37
C LEU A 294 8.72 3.17 4.19
N PHE A 295 8.16 1.99 4.42
CA PHE A 295 6.72 1.75 4.51
C PHE A 295 6.45 1.19 5.91
N ILE A 296 5.62 1.86 6.68
CA ILE A 296 5.32 1.51 8.06
C ILE A 296 3.83 1.26 8.17
N VAL A 297 3.46 0.02 8.48
CA VAL A 297 2.08 -0.36 8.78
C VAL A 297 1.88 -0.25 10.28
N HIS A 298 0.88 0.52 10.71
CA HIS A 298 0.62 0.76 12.11
C HIS A 298 -0.87 0.83 12.42
N ARG A 299 -1.21 0.69 13.71
CA ARG A 299 -2.55 0.86 14.27
C ARG A 299 -2.56 1.97 15.30
N GLY A 300 -3.74 2.51 15.53
CA GLY A 300 -3.95 3.58 16.48
C GLY A 300 -3.87 4.95 15.87
N VAL A 301 -4.16 5.94 16.70
CA VAL A 301 -4.25 7.35 16.34
C VAL A 301 -3.02 8.04 16.88
N ARG A 302 -2.37 8.79 16.02
CA ARG A 302 -1.39 9.80 16.44
C ARG A 302 -2.07 11.08 16.85
#